data_d24874f488978fbdefc8f6a73dcd143b
#
_entry.id   d24874f488978fbdefc8f6a73dcd143b
#
_cell.length_a   1.000
_cell.length_b   1.000
_cell.length_c   1.000
_cell.angle_alpha   90.00
_cell.angle_beta   90.00
_cell.angle_gamma   90.00
#
_symmetry.space_group_name_H-M   'P 1'
#
loop_
_entity.id
_entity.type
_entity.pdbx_description
1 polymer ?
#
loop_
_entity_poly.entity_id
_entity_poly.type
_entity_poly.pdbx_seq_one_letter_code
_entity_poly.pdbx_strand_id
1 'polypeptide(L)'
;MVKRRNETYQITGSTVHELRQMINRDGPNNSDDGKRYDGLTEWSLKWDYKLKRHGKMWIVVNRTVLLDIKVLTPRWTDFQTAPGILRTQWQIYRANLLRHEEGHVRVALRAANAIDKYLGTCDASSSMEKLRNDIQKNTRALLKQYRKIDQSYDQRTRHGATQGATLAKRAPRAE
;
A
#
# COMPACT_ATOMS: atom_id res chain seq x y z
N MET A 1 -14.23 1.97 7.83
CA MET A 1 -14.65 1.26 6.58
C MET A 1 -13.44 1.15 5.66
N VAL A 2 -13.21 -0.03 5.06
CA VAL A 2 -12.08 -0.28 4.14
C VAL A 2 -12.64 -0.66 2.78
N LYS A 3 -12.15 0.02 1.73
CA LYS A 3 -12.38 -0.32 0.33
C LYS A 3 -11.05 -0.77 -0.26
N ARG A 4 -10.99 -1.96 -0.85
CA ARG A 4 -9.79 -2.49 -1.50
C ARG A 4 -10.13 -2.92 -2.92
N ARG A 5 -9.27 -2.54 -3.86
CA ARG A 5 -9.32 -2.96 -5.27
C ARG A 5 -7.98 -3.58 -5.63
N ASN A 6 -8.05 -4.76 -6.25
CA ASN A 6 -6.88 -5.41 -6.84
C ASN A 6 -7.03 -5.33 -8.35
N GLU A 7 -6.13 -4.63 -9.00
CA GLU A 7 -6.10 -4.39 -10.44
C GLU A 7 -4.87 -5.06 -11.06
N THR A 8 -4.90 -5.28 -12.35
CA THR A 8 -3.76 -5.85 -13.07
C THR A 8 -3.50 -5.11 -14.36
N TYR A 9 -2.22 -5.00 -14.75
CA TYR A 9 -1.82 -4.65 -16.11
C TYR A 9 -1.34 -5.89 -16.84
N GLN A 10 -1.61 -5.96 -18.15
CA GLN A 10 -1.30 -7.15 -18.93
C GLN A 10 0.12 -7.09 -19.45
N ILE A 11 0.78 -8.24 -19.43
CA ILE A 11 2.08 -8.47 -20.06
C ILE A 11 2.06 -9.77 -20.85
N THR A 12 2.85 -9.82 -21.91
CA THR A 12 3.05 -10.98 -22.78
C THR A 12 4.53 -11.36 -22.85
N GLY A 13 4.83 -12.54 -23.30
CA GLY A 13 6.21 -12.98 -23.52
C GLY A 13 6.40 -14.47 -23.24
N SER A 14 7.42 -15.06 -23.87
CA SER A 14 7.78 -16.47 -23.81
C SER A 14 9.09 -16.74 -23.08
N THR A 15 9.78 -15.67 -22.65
CA THR A 15 11.05 -15.72 -21.91
C THR A 15 11.04 -14.78 -20.72
N VAL A 16 11.91 -15.05 -19.73
CA VAL A 16 12.12 -14.13 -18.58
C VAL A 16 12.51 -12.73 -19.06
N HIS A 17 13.32 -12.65 -20.12
CA HIS A 17 13.78 -11.38 -20.66
C HIS A 17 12.61 -10.54 -21.22
N GLU A 18 11.78 -11.13 -22.06
CA GLU A 18 10.60 -10.47 -22.62
C GLU A 18 9.64 -10.02 -21.53
N LEU A 19 9.31 -10.89 -20.57
CA LEU A 19 8.46 -10.53 -19.45
C LEU A 19 9.04 -9.35 -18.66
N ARG A 20 10.36 -9.32 -18.41
CA ARG A 20 11.05 -8.23 -17.73
C ARG A 20 10.96 -6.91 -18.51
N GLN A 21 11.15 -6.98 -19.84
CA GLN A 21 11.02 -5.81 -20.71
C GLN A 21 9.58 -5.22 -20.65
N MET A 22 8.57 -6.08 -20.73
CA MET A 22 7.17 -5.66 -20.64
C MET A 22 6.85 -5.02 -19.28
N ILE A 23 7.29 -5.63 -18.17
CA ILE A 23 7.11 -5.07 -16.84
C ILE A 23 7.79 -3.70 -16.73
N ASN A 24 9.00 -3.55 -17.24
CA ASN A 24 9.72 -2.27 -17.22
C ASN A 24 9.04 -1.19 -18.06
N ARG A 25 8.36 -1.58 -19.16
CA ARG A 25 7.67 -0.66 -20.06
C ARG A 25 6.29 -0.28 -19.52
N ASP A 26 5.51 -1.25 -19.06
CA ASP A 26 4.07 -1.12 -18.79
C ASP A 26 3.74 -1.10 -17.29
N GLY A 27 4.73 -1.35 -16.43
CA GLY A 27 4.57 -1.29 -14.98
C GLY A 27 4.11 0.09 -14.50
N PRO A 28 3.44 0.14 -13.36
CA PRO A 28 2.90 1.39 -12.81
C PRO A 28 3.99 2.43 -12.58
N ASN A 29 3.64 3.68 -12.88
CA ASN A 29 4.46 4.83 -12.56
C ASN A 29 4.06 5.36 -11.18
N ASN A 30 5.01 5.43 -10.25
CA ASN A 30 4.76 6.03 -8.94
C ASN A 30 4.81 7.56 -9.08
N SER A 31 3.73 8.22 -8.66
CA SER A 31 3.61 9.69 -8.70
C SER A 31 4.63 10.41 -7.79
N ASP A 32 5.11 9.74 -6.75
CA ASP A 32 5.98 10.35 -5.75
C ASP A 32 7.44 10.52 -6.24
N ASP A 33 7.92 9.61 -7.08
CA ASP A 33 9.31 9.63 -7.58
C ASP A 33 9.45 9.52 -9.11
N GLY A 34 8.33 9.37 -9.83
CA GLY A 34 8.28 9.26 -11.28
C GLY A 34 8.87 7.98 -11.85
N LYS A 35 9.17 6.98 -11.00
CA LYS A 35 9.75 5.70 -11.44
C LYS A 35 8.69 4.65 -11.68
N ARG A 36 9.02 3.69 -12.55
CA ARG A 36 8.19 2.52 -12.79
C ARG A 36 8.58 1.37 -11.87
N TYR A 37 7.57 0.67 -11.41
CA TYR A 37 7.71 -0.46 -10.50
C TYR A 37 6.98 -1.70 -11.04
N ASP A 38 7.27 -2.87 -10.47
CA ASP A 38 6.63 -4.12 -10.87
C ASP A 38 5.19 -4.21 -10.36
N GLY A 39 4.96 -3.70 -9.17
CA GLY A 39 3.65 -3.54 -8.55
C GLY A 39 3.56 -2.18 -7.88
N LEU A 40 2.37 -1.78 -7.50
CA LEU A 40 2.14 -0.52 -6.80
C LEU A 40 0.92 -0.65 -5.89
N THR A 41 1.10 -0.30 -4.63
CA THR A 41 0.01 -0.12 -3.68
C THR A 41 -0.17 1.36 -3.37
N GLU A 42 -1.29 1.91 -3.82
CA GLU A 42 -1.73 3.26 -3.48
C GLU A 42 -2.80 3.20 -2.39
N TRP A 43 -2.73 4.11 -1.43
CA TRP A 43 -3.77 4.20 -0.42
C TRP A 43 -4.06 5.65 -0.01
N SER A 44 -5.29 5.89 0.36
CA SER A 44 -5.74 7.17 0.89
C SER A 44 -6.66 7.00 2.08
N LEU A 45 -6.61 7.97 2.99
CA LEU A 45 -7.43 8.01 4.19
C LEU A 45 -8.27 9.29 4.20
N LYS A 46 -9.56 9.13 4.50
CA LYS A 46 -10.47 10.20 4.83
C LYS A 46 -11.10 9.88 6.19
N TRP A 47 -11.33 10.89 6.98
CA TRP A 47 -12.02 10.73 8.26
C TRP A 47 -13.00 11.88 8.47
N ASP A 48 -14.04 11.57 9.19
CA ASP A 48 -15.06 12.50 9.62
C ASP A 48 -15.43 12.24 11.08
N TYR A 49 -15.89 13.27 11.79
CA TYR A 49 -16.30 13.17 13.17
C TYR A 49 -17.30 14.29 13.51
N LYS A 50 -18.14 14.03 14.52
CA LYS A 50 -19.04 15.04 15.09
C LYS A 50 -18.57 15.44 16.48
N LEU A 51 -18.67 16.71 16.79
CA LEU A 51 -18.43 17.24 18.12
C LEU A 51 -19.76 17.49 18.81
N LYS A 52 -19.85 17.13 20.09
CA LYS A 52 -21.00 17.39 20.94
C LYS A 52 -20.54 18.00 22.25
N ARG A 53 -21.33 18.94 22.77
CA ARG A 53 -21.11 19.50 24.12
C ARG A 53 -21.63 18.49 25.16
N HIS A 54 -20.79 18.20 26.14
CA HIS A 54 -21.13 17.38 27.30
C HIS A 54 -20.74 18.16 28.56
N GLY A 55 -21.72 18.70 29.25
CA GLY A 55 -21.49 19.67 30.33
C GLY A 55 -20.77 20.91 29.82
N LYS A 56 -19.61 21.23 30.42
CA LYS A 56 -18.75 22.36 30.02
C LYS A 56 -17.72 22.02 28.95
N MET A 57 -17.67 20.75 28.50
CA MET A 57 -16.64 20.25 27.60
C MET A 57 -17.20 19.86 26.23
N TRP A 58 -16.37 19.93 25.20
CA TRP A 58 -16.63 19.41 23.89
C TRP A 58 -15.93 18.06 23.74
N ILE A 59 -16.62 17.08 23.19
CA ILE A 59 -16.14 15.72 22.98
C ILE A 59 -16.41 15.28 21.55
N VAL A 60 -15.60 14.33 21.05
CA VAL A 60 -15.90 13.61 19.80
C VAL A 60 -16.99 12.59 20.08
N VAL A 61 -18.05 12.69 19.29
CA VAL A 61 -19.09 11.68 19.24
C VAL A 61 -19.10 10.96 17.91
N ASN A 62 -19.59 10.23 17.30
CA ASN A 62 -19.57 9.66 15.94
C ASN A 62 -18.29 9.96 15.16
N ARG A 63 -17.57 8.96 14.83
CA ARG A 63 -16.39 9.04 13.97
C ARG A 63 -16.44 8.00 12.85
N THR A 64 -15.89 8.33 11.72
CA THR A 64 -15.75 7.44 10.57
C THR A 64 -14.38 7.62 9.96
N VAL A 65 -13.69 6.51 9.69
CA VAL A 65 -12.44 6.48 8.95
C VAL A 65 -12.66 5.63 7.70
N LEU A 66 -12.40 6.22 6.54
CA LEU A 66 -12.52 5.58 5.22
C LEU A 66 -11.11 5.38 4.67
N LEU A 67 -10.74 4.13 4.47
CA LEU A 67 -9.48 3.73 3.83
C LEU A 67 -9.79 3.18 2.44
N ASP A 68 -9.22 3.81 1.41
CA ASP A 68 -9.24 3.31 0.03
C ASP A 68 -7.85 2.79 -0.32
N ILE A 69 -7.77 1.54 -0.79
CA ILE A 69 -6.54 0.87 -1.19
C ILE A 69 -6.69 0.37 -2.62
N LYS A 70 -5.69 0.62 -3.44
CA LYS A 70 -5.56 0.07 -4.79
C LYS A 70 -4.22 -0.67 -4.88
N VAL A 71 -4.27 -1.94 -5.26
CA VAL A 71 -3.08 -2.77 -5.52
C VAL A 71 -3.06 -3.11 -7.00
N LEU A 72 -2.00 -2.70 -7.70
CA LEU A 72 -1.80 -2.96 -9.12
C LEU A 72 -0.60 -3.89 -9.32
N THR A 73 -0.80 -5.00 -10.05
CA THR A 73 0.24 -6.01 -10.27
C THR A 73 0.19 -6.56 -11.71
N PRO A 74 1.29 -7.16 -12.23
CA PRO A 74 1.30 -7.71 -13.57
C PRO A 74 0.45 -9.00 -13.68
N ARG A 75 -0.23 -9.14 -14.80
CA ARG A 75 -0.91 -10.36 -15.23
C ARG A 75 -0.29 -10.85 -16.54
N TRP A 76 0.36 -12.00 -16.50
CA TRP A 76 0.93 -12.63 -17.69
C TRP A 76 -0.15 -13.41 -18.44
N THR A 77 -0.42 -13.01 -19.68
CA THR A 77 -1.51 -13.57 -20.51
C THR A 77 -1.16 -14.93 -21.08
N ASP A 78 0.11 -15.18 -21.43
CA ASP A 78 0.56 -16.40 -22.08
C ASP A 78 0.95 -17.51 -21.09
N PHE A 79 0.61 -17.34 -19.82
CA PHE A 79 0.99 -18.23 -18.72
C PHE A 79 0.63 -19.70 -18.97
N GLN A 80 -0.54 -19.97 -19.55
CA GLN A 80 -1.03 -21.34 -19.73
C GLN A 80 -0.24 -22.12 -20.79
N THR A 81 0.24 -21.43 -21.83
CA THR A 81 0.96 -22.02 -22.97
C THR A 81 2.48 -22.01 -22.78
N ALA A 82 2.97 -21.37 -21.75
CA ALA A 82 4.39 -21.19 -21.50
C ALA A 82 5.07 -22.46 -20.96
N PRO A 83 6.40 -22.62 -21.18
CA PRO A 83 7.18 -23.71 -20.59
C PRO A 83 7.06 -23.81 -19.07
N GLY A 84 7.01 -25.03 -18.52
CA GLY A 84 6.81 -25.28 -17.09
C GLY A 84 7.80 -24.56 -16.18
N ILE A 85 9.09 -24.52 -16.58
CA ILE A 85 10.14 -23.80 -15.84
C ILE A 85 9.81 -22.31 -15.73
N LEU A 86 9.41 -21.67 -16.82
CA LEU A 86 9.07 -20.25 -16.83
C LEU A 86 7.83 -19.97 -15.99
N ARG A 87 6.82 -20.85 -16.06
CA ARG A 87 5.63 -20.77 -15.21
C ARG A 87 5.97 -20.82 -13.73
N THR A 88 6.86 -21.74 -13.33
CA THR A 88 7.31 -21.85 -11.93
C THR A 88 8.05 -20.59 -11.47
N GLN A 89 8.95 -20.06 -12.31
CA GLN A 89 9.66 -18.81 -11.99
C GLN A 89 8.70 -17.63 -11.83
N TRP A 90 7.73 -17.53 -12.73
CA TRP A 90 6.69 -16.50 -12.65
C TRP A 90 5.84 -16.62 -11.37
N GLN A 91 5.42 -17.82 -10.99
CA GLN A 91 4.63 -18.05 -9.79
C GLN A 91 5.37 -17.63 -8.52
N ILE A 92 6.66 -17.96 -8.42
CA ILE A 92 7.51 -17.56 -7.29
C ILE A 92 7.65 -16.05 -7.25
N TYR A 93 8.00 -15.43 -8.37
CA TYR A 93 8.11 -13.97 -8.49
C TYR A 93 6.81 -13.28 -8.08
N ARG A 94 5.69 -13.69 -8.67
CA ARG A 94 4.36 -13.10 -8.41
C ARG A 94 3.94 -13.24 -6.96
N ALA A 95 4.18 -14.39 -6.34
CA ALA A 95 3.87 -14.61 -4.92
C ALA A 95 4.68 -13.67 -4.02
N ASN A 96 5.96 -13.46 -4.33
CA ASN A 96 6.82 -12.56 -3.58
C ASN A 96 6.43 -11.09 -3.79
N LEU A 97 6.06 -10.69 -5.02
CA LEU A 97 5.55 -9.36 -5.31
C LEU A 97 4.26 -9.09 -4.52
N LEU A 98 3.30 -10.00 -4.56
CA LEU A 98 2.06 -9.87 -3.79
C LEU A 98 2.31 -9.78 -2.28
N ARG A 99 3.29 -10.52 -1.75
CA ARG A 99 3.69 -10.42 -0.34
C ARG A 99 4.25 -9.03 0.00
N HIS A 100 5.01 -8.45 -0.92
CA HIS A 100 5.53 -7.09 -0.78
C HIS A 100 4.38 -6.08 -0.75
N GLU A 101 3.49 -6.11 -1.74
CA GLU A 101 2.33 -5.20 -1.81
C GLU A 101 1.42 -5.32 -0.57
N GLU A 102 1.25 -6.55 -0.05
CA GLU A 102 0.51 -6.77 1.19
C GLU A 102 1.19 -6.11 2.41
N GLY A 103 2.49 -5.86 2.34
CA GLY A 103 3.22 -5.04 3.33
C GLY A 103 2.70 -3.61 3.39
N HIS A 104 2.51 -2.96 2.24
CA HIS A 104 1.93 -1.63 2.12
C HIS A 104 0.48 -1.60 2.61
N VAL A 105 -0.32 -2.61 2.23
CA VAL A 105 -1.70 -2.76 2.73
C VAL A 105 -1.73 -2.80 4.26
N ARG A 106 -0.83 -3.55 4.90
CA ARG A 106 -0.75 -3.59 6.37
C ARG A 106 -0.38 -2.25 6.98
N VAL A 107 0.49 -1.48 6.34
CA VAL A 107 0.82 -0.11 6.81
C VAL A 107 -0.42 0.79 6.72
N ALA A 108 -1.15 0.75 5.61
CA ALA A 108 -2.37 1.53 5.41
C ALA A 108 -3.46 1.20 6.45
N LEU A 109 -3.67 -0.09 6.75
CA LEU A 109 -4.60 -0.54 7.79
C LEU A 109 -4.21 -0.04 9.18
N ARG A 110 -2.92 -0.07 9.51
CA ARG A 110 -2.41 0.48 10.78
C ARG A 110 -2.63 1.98 10.88
N ALA A 111 -2.44 2.72 9.78
CA ALA A 111 -2.69 4.15 9.72
C ALA A 111 -4.17 4.46 10.01
N ALA A 112 -5.08 3.73 9.36
CA ALA A 112 -6.52 3.89 9.58
C ALA A 112 -6.91 3.61 11.03
N ASN A 113 -6.42 2.51 11.60
CA ASN A 113 -6.67 2.13 12.98
C ASN A 113 -6.12 3.16 13.98
N ALA A 114 -4.94 3.72 13.72
CA ALA A 114 -4.34 4.74 14.58
C ALA A 114 -5.18 6.02 14.60
N ILE A 115 -5.67 6.48 13.45
CA ILE A 115 -6.54 7.64 13.35
C ILE A 115 -7.89 7.36 14.04
N ASP A 116 -8.51 6.21 13.82
CA ASP A 116 -9.76 5.85 14.47
C ASP A 116 -9.61 5.78 16.00
N LYS A 117 -8.56 5.14 16.47
CA LYS A 117 -8.24 5.09 17.90
C LYS A 117 -8.07 6.47 18.49
N TYR A 118 -7.27 7.34 17.84
CA TYR A 118 -7.06 8.71 18.30
C TYR A 118 -8.38 9.48 18.39
N LEU A 119 -9.22 9.43 17.35
CA LEU A 119 -10.53 10.09 17.36
C LEU A 119 -11.47 9.57 18.46
N GLY A 120 -11.29 8.31 18.87
CA GLY A 120 -12.08 7.69 19.94
C GLY A 120 -11.59 7.97 21.35
N THR A 121 -10.35 8.44 21.49
CA THR A 121 -9.69 8.61 22.81
C THR A 121 -9.10 10.00 23.01
N CYS A 122 -9.29 10.94 22.07
CA CYS A 122 -8.79 12.31 22.24
C CYS A 122 -9.50 13.02 23.41
N ASP A 123 -8.73 13.82 24.12
CA ASP A 123 -9.22 14.54 25.31
C ASP A 123 -10.34 15.52 24.98
N ALA A 124 -11.27 15.66 25.90
CA ALA A 124 -12.29 16.68 25.84
C ALA A 124 -11.67 18.10 26.00
N SER A 125 -12.32 19.10 25.42
CA SER A 125 -11.86 20.51 25.54
C SER A 125 -13.00 21.44 25.92
N SER A 126 -12.70 22.49 26.70
CA SER A 126 -13.65 23.58 26.98
C SER A 126 -13.93 24.44 25.74
N SER A 127 -13.04 24.40 24.72
CA SER A 127 -13.18 25.11 23.45
C SER A 127 -13.35 24.13 22.30
N MET A 128 -14.42 24.30 21.51
CA MET A 128 -14.66 23.53 20.29
C MET A 128 -13.56 23.76 19.26
N GLU A 129 -13.11 24.99 19.10
CA GLU A 129 -12.08 25.36 18.15
C GLU A 129 -10.72 24.69 18.50
N LYS A 130 -10.35 24.76 19.79
CA LYS A 130 -9.14 24.09 20.28
C LYS A 130 -9.21 22.59 20.00
N LEU A 131 -10.32 21.93 20.30
CA LEU A 131 -10.48 20.49 20.02
C LEU A 131 -10.35 20.17 18.53
N ARG A 132 -10.95 20.97 17.64
CA ARG A 132 -10.80 20.81 16.19
C ARG A 132 -9.34 20.94 15.74
N ASN A 133 -8.65 21.96 16.24
CA ASN A 133 -7.25 22.21 15.90
C ASN A 133 -6.35 21.07 16.39
N ASP A 134 -6.57 20.58 17.61
CA ASP A 134 -5.84 19.44 18.17
C ASP A 134 -6.08 18.15 17.34
N ILE A 135 -7.33 17.89 16.98
CA ILE A 135 -7.67 16.75 16.12
C ILE A 135 -6.97 16.87 14.76
N GLN A 136 -7.06 18.02 14.11
CA GLN A 136 -6.44 18.23 12.80
C GLN A 136 -4.92 18.07 12.87
N LYS A 137 -4.27 18.64 13.88
CA LYS A 137 -2.82 18.52 14.09
C LYS A 137 -2.39 17.06 14.26
N ASN A 138 -3.06 16.34 15.18
CA ASN A 138 -2.65 14.99 15.53
C ASN A 138 -2.97 13.96 14.44
N THR A 139 -4.13 14.07 13.77
CA THR A 139 -4.46 13.17 12.65
C THR A 139 -3.52 13.36 11.46
N ARG A 140 -3.13 14.62 11.14
CA ARG A 140 -2.12 14.92 10.12
C ARG A 140 -0.73 14.37 10.51
N ALA A 141 -0.35 14.48 11.79
CA ALA A 141 0.92 13.94 12.28
C ALA A 141 0.95 12.41 12.16
N LEU A 142 -0.13 11.72 12.54
CA LEU A 142 -0.29 10.28 12.36
C LEU A 142 -0.19 9.88 10.89
N LEU A 143 -0.92 10.55 10.00
CA LEU A 143 -0.86 10.26 8.57
C LEU A 143 0.57 10.42 8.03
N LYS A 144 1.25 11.52 8.37
CA LYS A 144 2.65 11.75 7.97
C LYS A 144 3.59 10.67 8.50
N GLN A 145 3.39 10.21 9.73
CA GLN A 145 4.18 9.13 10.33
C GLN A 145 4.02 7.83 9.53
N TYR A 146 2.79 7.44 9.21
CA TYR A 146 2.54 6.20 8.47
C TYR A 146 2.99 6.26 7.01
N ARG A 147 2.92 7.45 6.36
CA ARG A 147 3.55 7.66 5.04
C ARG A 147 5.07 7.44 5.10
N LYS A 148 5.71 7.90 6.18
CA LYS A 148 7.15 7.67 6.39
C LYS A 148 7.49 6.20 6.64
N ILE A 149 6.63 5.47 7.36
CA ILE A 149 6.77 4.02 7.57
C ILE A 149 6.66 3.28 6.24
N ASP A 150 5.72 3.67 5.39
CA ASP A 150 5.47 3.10 4.07
C ASP A 150 6.69 3.28 3.14
N GLN A 151 7.20 4.49 3.04
CA GLN A 151 8.44 4.80 2.30
C GLN A 151 9.65 4.02 2.85
N SER A 152 9.78 3.92 4.18
CA SER A 152 10.86 3.16 4.82
C SER A 152 10.75 1.65 4.57
N TYR A 153 9.54 1.14 4.38
CA TYR A 153 9.32 -0.26 4.00
C TYR A 153 9.89 -0.52 2.61
N ASP A 154 9.61 0.33 1.62
CA ASP A 154 10.19 0.24 0.29
C ASP A 154 11.71 0.31 0.29
N GLN A 155 12.27 1.28 1.00
CA GLN A 155 13.73 1.43 1.10
C GLN A 155 14.40 0.17 1.68
N ARG A 156 13.88 -0.38 2.77
CA ARG A 156 14.43 -1.59 3.42
C ARG A 156 14.28 -2.84 2.57
N THR A 157 13.17 -2.95 1.85
CA THR A 157 12.91 -4.10 1.00
C THR A 157 13.48 -3.94 -0.41
N ARG A 158 14.02 -2.75 -0.74
CA ARG A 158 14.43 -2.38 -2.11
C ARG A 158 13.30 -2.66 -3.09
N HIS A 159 12.10 -2.13 -2.78
CA HIS A 159 10.87 -2.37 -3.54
C HIS A 159 10.60 -3.86 -3.76
N GLY A 160 10.68 -4.65 -2.69
CA GLY A 160 10.42 -6.09 -2.70
C GLY A 160 11.59 -6.97 -3.15
N ALA A 161 12.69 -6.41 -3.67
CA ALA A 161 13.82 -7.19 -4.18
C ALA A 161 14.43 -8.09 -3.09
N THR A 162 14.60 -7.60 -1.85
CA THR A 162 15.11 -8.41 -0.73
C THR A 162 14.12 -9.49 -0.26
N GLN A 163 12.88 -9.42 -0.71
CA GLN A 163 11.83 -10.41 -0.46
C GLN A 163 11.65 -11.39 -1.63
N GLY A 164 12.53 -11.32 -2.64
CA GLY A 164 12.49 -12.16 -3.83
C GLY A 164 11.46 -11.72 -4.88
N ALA A 165 10.93 -10.51 -4.81
CA ALA A 165 10.05 -9.93 -5.81
C ALA A 165 10.87 -9.44 -7.03
N THR A 166 11.71 -10.32 -7.58
CA THR A 166 12.51 -10.04 -8.76
C THR A 166 12.34 -11.16 -9.79
N LEU A 167 11.96 -10.80 -10.99
CA LEU A 167 11.93 -11.71 -12.12
C LEU A 167 13.30 -11.66 -12.81
N ALA A 168 14.22 -12.52 -12.40
CA ALA A 168 15.57 -12.61 -12.93
C ALA A 168 15.82 -14.00 -13.55
N LYS A 169 16.76 -14.10 -14.49
CA LYS A 169 17.31 -15.41 -14.88
C LYS A 169 17.92 -16.04 -13.63
N ARG A 170 17.43 -17.21 -13.24
CA ARG A 170 18.09 -18.01 -12.21
C ARG A 170 19.43 -18.42 -12.77
N ALA A 171 20.54 -18.08 -12.15
CA ALA A 171 21.82 -18.71 -12.44
C ALA A 171 21.64 -20.24 -12.30
N PRO A 172 22.17 -21.05 -13.23
CA PRO A 172 22.17 -22.51 -13.07
C PRO A 172 22.81 -22.83 -11.71
N ARG A 173 22.16 -23.66 -10.91
CA ARG A 173 22.82 -24.23 -9.74
C ARG A 173 24.01 -24.99 -10.26
N ALA A 174 25.23 -24.65 -9.84
CA ALA A 174 26.37 -25.54 -9.96
C ALA A 174 25.99 -26.81 -9.22
N GLU A 175 25.97 -27.93 -9.96
CA GLU A 175 25.88 -29.29 -9.44
C GLU A 175 27.16 -29.65 -8.67
#